data_b80c40808585c7653d26e6ccd7af26cb
#
_entry.id   b80c40808585c7653d26e6ccd7af26cb
#
_cell.length_a   1.000
_cell.length_b   1.000
_cell.length_c   1.000
_cell.angle_alpha   90.00
_cell.angle_beta   90.00
_cell.angle_gamma   90.00
#
_symmetry.space_group_name_H-M   'P 1'
#
loop_
_entity.id
_entity.type
_entity.pdbx_description
1 polymer ?
#
loop_
_entity_poly.entity_id
_entity_poly.type
_entity_poly.pdbx_seq_one_letter_code
_entity_poly.pdbx_strand_id
1 'polypeptide(L)'
;MNWRNYGELMIDTIDFAKKWDKPDLVVGIARSGIIPATILALHWNVSLCSLQDYINGQFSMGCGLRYQDPKEIKNVMIVDDSIHMGGTIAEAKRLVKKANFNHKVGWAVIYADDDKDYENIIFHKTIRQGRLFQWNWTSHKEMLSHSVWDIDGCMCVKPTVEQNDDGEKYRKFLLNAPPLYLPQYPINGIVTSRLEKFRPETEQWLKKHNVKYKELIMLNYPTGRSR
;
A
#
# COMPACT_ATOMS: atom_id res chain seq x y z
N MET A 1 -0.76 15.23 -2.79
CA MET A 1 -0.83 13.88 -2.21
C MET A 1 -0.17 12.90 -3.18
N ASN A 2 0.79 12.12 -2.72
CA ASN A 2 1.54 11.18 -3.56
C ASN A 2 0.98 9.77 -3.36
N TRP A 3 0.04 9.38 -4.21
CA TRP A 3 -0.55 8.04 -4.26
C TRP A 3 0.37 7.07 -4.99
N ARG A 4 0.45 5.83 -4.48
CA ARG A 4 1.07 4.69 -5.18
C ARG A 4 0.16 3.47 -5.08
N ASN A 5 -0.10 2.85 -6.21
CA ASN A 5 -0.87 1.62 -6.30
C ASN A 5 0.04 0.39 -6.50
N TYR A 6 -0.52 -0.82 -6.43
CA TYR A 6 0.23 -2.06 -6.62
C TYR A 6 0.90 -2.18 -8.00
N GLY A 7 0.25 -1.66 -9.05
CA GLY A 7 0.81 -1.67 -10.41
C GLY A 7 2.06 -0.80 -10.51
N GLU A 8 2.02 0.40 -9.93
CA GLU A 8 3.18 1.28 -9.86
C GLU A 8 4.32 0.66 -9.03
N LEU A 9 4.00 0.04 -7.88
CA LEU A 9 5.00 -0.64 -7.07
C LEU A 9 5.68 -1.76 -7.87
N MET A 10 4.92 -2.55 -8.62
CA MET A 10 5.47 -3.61 -9.46
C MET A 10 6.40 -3.06 -10.54
N ILE A 11 5.98 -2.03 -11.29
CA ILE A 11 6.80 -1.39 -12.34
C ILE A 11 8.08 -0.81 -11.72
N ASP A 12 7.96 -0.03 -10.66
CA ASP A 12 9.09 0.61 -9.99
C ASP A 12 10.07 -0.43 -9.42
N THR A 13 9.57 -1.56 -8.92
CA THR A 13 10.41 -2.66 -8.42
C THR A 13 11.18 -3.34 -9.56
N ILE A 14 10.56 -3.57 -10.71
CA ILE A 14 11.22 -4.15 -11.88
C ILE A 14 12.28 -3.17 -12.43
N ASP A 15 11.97 -1.88 -12.47
CA ASP A 15 12.92 -0.85 -12.92
C ASP A 15 14.08 -0.66 -11.94
N PHE A 16 13.85 -0.87 -10.65
CA PHE A 16 14.92 -1.00 -9.66
C PHE A 16 15.82 -2.20 -10.00
N ALA A 17 15.24 -3.38 -10.22
CA ALA A 17 15.98 -4.62 -10.48
C ALA A 17 16.91 -4.53 -11.69
N LYS A 18 16.53 -3.78 -12.73
CA LYS A 18 17.35 -3.57 -13.95
C LYS A 18 18.63 -2.76 -13.70
N LYS A 19 18.70 -2.02 -12.59
CA LYS A 19 19.82 -1.11 -12.25
C LYS A 19 20.85 -1.73 -11.31
N TRP A 20 20.52 -2.87 -10.72
CA TRP A 20 21.33 -3.47 -9.67
C TRP A 20 21.70 -4.91 -9.98
N ASP A 21 22.86 -5.33 -9.49
CA ASP A 21 23.32 -6.69 -9.65
C ASP A 21 22.44 -7.67 -8.87
N LYS A 22 22.25 -8.84 -9.46
CA LYS A 22 21.52 -9.95 -8.89
C LYS A 22 22.18 -10.43 -7.60
N PRO A 23 21.48 -10.46 -6.44
CA PRO A 23 21.95 -11.10 -5.23
C PRO A 23 21.79 -12.63 -5.31
N ASP A 24 22.32 -13.35 -4.31
CA ASP A 24 22.08 -14.78 -4.16
C ASP A 24 20.73 -15.02 -3.44
N LEU A 25 20.32 -14.09 -2.57
CA LEU A 25 19.09 -14.18 -1.78
C LEU A 25 18.43 -12.80 -1.67
N VAL A 26 17.12 -12.76 -1.83
CA VAL A 26 16.29 -11.59 -1.49
C VAL A 26 15.55 -11.85 -0.17
N VAL A 27 15.59 -10.87 0.73
CA VAL A 27 14.95 -10.93 2.03
C VAL A 27 13.93 -9.79 2.14
N GLY A 28 12.67 -10.11 2.39
CA GLY A 28 11.61 -9.10 2.55
C GLY A 28 11.37 -8.73 4.02
N ILE A 29 11.30 -7.43 4.30
CA ILE A 29 10.85 -6.97 5.63
C ILE A 29 9.33 -7.04 5.68
N ALA A 30 8.79 -7.93 6.50
CA ALA A 30 7.35 -8.07 6.62
C ALA A 30 6.75 -6.82 7.32
N ARG A 31 5.55 -6.41 6.88
CA ARG A 31 4.60 -7.00 5.94
C ARG A 31 4.83 -6.57 4.50
N SER A 32 4.84 -5.26 4.26
CA SER A 32 4.78 -4.66 2.91
C SER A 32 6.05 -4.91 2.07
N GLY A 33 7.20 -4.98 2.70
CA GLY A 33 8.47 -5.29 2.01
C GLY A 33 8.53 -6.69 1.39
N ILE A 34 7.65 -7.61 1.79
CA ILE A 34 7.51 -8.92 1.12
C ILE A 34 7.03 -8.76 -0.33
N ILE A 35 6.22 -7.74 -0.64
CA ILE A 35 5.70 -7.51 -1.99
C ILE A 35 6.85 -7.22 -2.99
N PRO A 36 7.65 -6.15 -2.81
CA PRO A 36 8.77 -5.91 -3.71
C PRO A 36 9.82 -7.02 -3.64
N ALA A 37 10.09 -7.61 -2.47
CA ALA A 37 11.02 -8.73 -2.37
C ALA A 37 10.60 -9.92 -3.24
N THR A 38 9.32 -10.25 -3.29
CA THR A 38 8.77 -11.31 -4.15
C THR A 38 8.98 -10.97 -5.63
N ILE A 39 8.69 -9.75 -6.03
CA ILE A 39 8.87 -9.29 -7.43
C ILE A 39 10.35 -9.37 -7.83
N LEU A 40 11.26 -8.92 -6.96
CA LEU A 40 12.71 -8.98 -7.19
C LEU A 40 13.21 -10.41 -7.29
N ALA A 41 12.80 -11.28 -6.37
CA ALA A 41 13.20 -12.68 -6.36
C ALA A 41 12.74 -13.42 -7.64
N LEU A 42 11.54 -13.12 -8.13
CA LEU A 42 11.03 -13.65 -9.40
C LEU A 42 11.80 -13.10 -10.60
N HIS A 43 12.06 -11.79 -10.64
CA HIS A 43 12.78 -11.14 -11.73
C HIS A 43 14.21 -11.68 -11.86
N TRP A 44 14.91 -11.81 -10.75
CA TRP A 44 16.30 -12.33 -10.73
C TRP A 44 16.39 -13.86 -10.68
N ASN A 45 15.26 -14.55 -10.48
CA ASN A 45 15.21 -16.00 -10.31
C ASN A 45 16.13 -16.48 -9.18
N VAL A 46 15.95 -15.93 -7.97
CA VAL A 46 16.72 -16.25 -6.77
C VAL A 46 15.80 -16.66 -5.62
N SER A 47 16.38 -17.22 -4.56
CA SER A 47 15.66 -17.57 -3.35
C SER A 47 15.10 -16.32 -2.64
N LEU A 48 13.97 -16.52 -1.92
CA LEU A 48 13.28 -15.51 -1.14
C LEU A 48 13.04 -16.04 0.26
N CYS A 49 13.20 -15.20 1.27
CA CYS A 49 12.68 -15.45 2.61
C CYS A 49 12.25 -14.14 3.30
N SER A 50 11.54 -14.26 4.43
CA SER A 50 11.27 -13.11 5.29
C SER A 50 12.49 -12.75 6.13
N LEU A 51 12.54 -11.50 6.65
CA LEU A 51 13.58 -11.11 7.59
C LEU A 51 13.62 -12.04 8.83
N GLN A 52 12.45 -12.47 9.31
CA GLN A 52 12.39 -13.39 10.47
C GLN A 52 13.01 -14.75 10.15
N ASP A 53 12.72 -15.31 8.99
CA ASP A 53 13.31 -16.57 8.54
C ASP A 53 14.81 -16.43 8.37
N TYR A 54 15.25 -15.32 7.74
CA TYR A 54 16.66 -15.03 7.53
C TYR A 54 17.45 -15.02 8.84
N ILE A 55 16.99 -14.29 9.87
CA ILE A 55 17.71 -14.23 11.14
C ILE A 55 17.69 -15.54 11.92
N ASN A 56 16.75 -16.44 11.59
CA ASN A 56 16.67 -17.80 12.14
C ASN A 56 17.48 -18.84 11.32
N GLY A 57 18.21 -18.41 10.28
CA GLY A 57 19.00 -19.28 9.42
C GLY A 57 18.18 -20.06 8.38
N GLN A 58 16.94 -19.63 8.12
CA GLN A 58 16.05 -20.24 7.12
C GLN A 58 16.07 -19.38 5.85
N PHE A 59 16.82 -19.79 4.83
CA PHE A 59 17.11 -18.95 3.65
C PHE A 59 16.22 -19.27 2.43
N SER A 60 15.16 -20.03 2.59
CA SER A 60 14.22 -20.33 1.52
C SER A 60 12.79 -20.38 2.00
N MET A 61 11.88 -19.75 1.27
CA MET A 61 10.42 -19.90 1.47
C MET A 61 9.92 -21.04 0.56
N GLY A 62 9.45 -22.10 1.17
CA GLY A 62 8.79 -23.20 0.49
C GLY A 62 9.70 -24.35 0.06
N CYS A 63 9.06 -25.39 -0.47
CA CYS A 63 9.70 -26.58 -1.04
C CYS A 63 9.56 -26.52 -2.56
N GLY A 64 10.63 -26.64 -3.30
CA GLY A 64 10.57 -26.67 -4.76
C GLY A 64 11.91 -26.91 -5.41
N LEU A 65 11.88 -27.03 -6.75
CA LEU A 65 13.04 -27.29 -7.60
C LEU A 65 14.10 -26.16 -7.61
N ARG A 66 13.83 -25.04 -6.90
CA ARG A 66 14.70 -23.85 -6.84
C ARG A 66 15.34 -23.66 -5.47
N TYR A 67 15.60 -24.75 -4.79
CA TYR A 67 16.37 -24.74 -3.55
C TYR A 67 17.82 -24.37 -3.88
N GLN A 68 18.32 -23.32 -3.23
CA GLN A 68 19.73 -22.95 -3.26
C GLN A 68 20.40 -23.46 -1.98
N ASP A 69 21.59 -24.07 -2.12
CA ASP A 69 22.34 -24.50 -0.94
C ASP A 69 22.68 -23.26 -0.08
N PRO A 70 22.33 -23.23 1.19
CA PRO A 70 22.68 -22.12 2.09
C PRO A 70 24.15 -21.74 2.08
N LYS A 71 25.05 -22.66 1.79
CA LYS A 71 26.49 -22.43 1.71
C LYS A 71 26.91 -21.59 0.49
N GLU A 72 26.07 -21.51 -0.53
CA GLU A 72 26.31 -20.73 -1.74
C GLU A 72 25.89 -19.28 -1.60
N ILE A 73 25.12 -18.93 -0.55
CA ILE A 73 24.64 -17.58 -0.31
C ILE A 73 25.78 -16.71 0.21
N LYS A 74 26.18 -15.72 -0.57
CA LYS A 74 27.22 -14.75 -0.23
C LYS A 74 26.68 -13.32 -0.20
N ASN A 75 25.83 -12.98 -1.17
CA ASN A 75 25.27 -11.65 -1.33
C ASN A 75 23.77 -11.68 -1.06
N VAL A 76 23.33 -10.90 -0.10
CA VAL A 76 21.92 -10.83 0.33
C VAL A 76 21.41 -9.41 0.14
N MET A 77 20.24 -9.25 -0.45
CA MET A 77 19.55 -7.96 -0.53
C MET A 77 18.32 -7.98 0.37
N ILE A 78 18.32 -7.13 1.38
CA ILE A 78 17.18 -6.95 2.30
C ILE A 78 16.36 -5.75 1.83
N VAL A 79 15.05 -5.97 1.63
CA VAL A 79 14.18 -5.03 0.93
C VAL A 79 12.95 -4.67 1.77
N ASP A 80 12.61 -3.37 1.79
CA ASP A 80 11.30 -2.89 2.23
C ASP A 80 10.60 -2.11 1.10
N ASP A 81 9.28 -1.89 1.21
CA ASP A 81 8.54 -1.09 0.24
C ASP A 81 8.91 0.39 0.33
N SER A 82 9.07 0.89 1.53
CA SER A 82 9.34 2.31 1.75
C SER A 82 10.05 2.61 3.07
N ILE A 83 10.75 3.75 3.10
CA ILE A 83 11.35 4.29 4.32
C ILE A 83 10.86 5.71 4.60
N HIS A 84 10.63 6.02 5.90
CA HIS A 84 10.27 7.36 6.39
C HIS A 84 11.20 7.79 7.52
N MET A 85 10.97 7.32 8.74
CA MET A 85 11.81 7.62 9.91
C MET A 85 12.99 6.65 10.06
N GLY A 86 13.00 5.56 9.28
CA GLY A 86 14.08 4.58 9.27
C GLY A 86 14.09 3.60 10.44
N GLY A 87 13.15 3.70 11.39
CA GLY A 87 13.12 2.84 12.58
C GLY A 87 13.04 1.35 12.27
N THR A 88 12.20 0.94 11.31
CA THR A 88 12.08 -0.46 10.87
C THR A 88 13.40 -1.00 10.33
N ILE A 89 14.08 -0.25 9.46
CA ILE A 89 15.37 -0.67 8.88
C ILE A 89 16.47 -0.65 9.95
N ALA A 90 16.48 0.31 10.85
CA ALA A 90 17.45 0.34 11.94
C ALA A 90 17.32 -0.89 12.83
N GLU A 91 16.11 -1.30 13.18
CA GLU A 91 15.86 -2.52 13.94
C GLU A 91 16.24 -3.77 13.14
N ALA A 92 15.90 -3.83 11.85
CA ALA A 92 16.31 -4.91 10.96
C ALA A 92 17.86 -5.05 10.90
N LYS A 93 18.58 -3.93 10.77
CA LYS A 93 20.05 -3.91 10.80
C LYS A 93 20.60 -4.47 12.12
N ARG A 94 19.99 -4.10 13.26
CA ARG A 94 20.34 -4.61 14.59
C ARG A 94 20.15 -6.13 14.69
N LEU A 95 19.03 -6.65 14.21
CA LEU A 95 18.69 -8.09 14.25
C LEU A 95 19.67 -8.89 13.35
N VAL A 96 19.90 -8.43 12.15
CA VAL A 96 20.84 -9.06 11.19
C VAL A 96 22.26 -9.10 11.75
N LYS A 97 22.72 -8.01 12.36
CA LYS A 97 24.03 -7.98 13.03
C LYS A 97 24.11 -9.00 14.18
N LYS A 98 23.02 -9.18 14.95
CA LYS A 98 22.96 -10.16 16.04
C LYS A 98 22.98 -11.61 15.51
N ALA A 99 22.36 -11.88 14.36
CA ALA A 99 22.36 -13.20 13.72
C ALA A 99 23.77 -13.62 13.22
N ASN A 100 24.64 -12.64 12.95
CA ASN A 100 26.07 -12.79 12.68
C ASN A 100 26.41 -13.79 11.53
N PHE A 101 25.63 -13.78 10.45
CA PHE A 101 25.97 -14.54 9.26
C PHE A 101 27.10 -13.88 8.47
N ASN A 102 27.93 -14.68 7.83
CA ASN A 102 29.04 -14.19 6.98
C ASN A 102 28.54 -13.88 5.56
N HIS A 103 27.49 -13.06 5.45
CA HIS A 103 26.94 -12.63 4.16
C HIS A 103 27.23 -11.13 3.94
N LYS A 104 27.48 -10.75 2.69
CA LYS A 104 27.49 -9.34 2.29
C LYS A 104 26.04 -8.88 2.14
N VAL A 105 25.59 -7.98 3.04
CA VAL A 105 24.20 -7.52 3.08
C VAL A 105 24.06 -6.14 2.47
N GLY A 106 23.24 -6.03 1.43
CA GLY A 106 22.75 -4.79 0.87
C GLY A 106 21.36 -4.45 1.42
N TRP A 107 21.05 -3.16 1.58
CA TRP A 107 19.78 -2.66 2.07
C TRP A 107 19.11 -1.84 0.99
N ALA A 108 17.85 -2.14 0.69
CA ALA A 108 17.10 -1.45 -0.37
C ALA A 108 15.68 -1.12 0.05
N VAL A 109 15.15 -0.04 -0.52
CA VAL A 109 13.74 0.31 -0.47
C VAL A 109 13.28 0.77 -1.85
N ILE A 110 12.02 0.60 -2.18
CA ILE A 110 11.49 1.10 -3.46
C ILE A 110 11.25 2.61 -3.36
N TYR A 111 10.70 3.06 -2.24
CA TYR A 111 10.37 4.47 -2.03
C TYR A 111 11.04 5.06 -0.79
N ALA A 112 11.66 6.22 -0.95
CA ALA A 112 12.28 7.00 0.13
C ALA A 112 11.69 8.42 0.21
N ASP A 113 11.76 9.08 1.36
CA ASP A 113 11.44 10.51 1.46
C ASP A 113 12.51 11.34 0.76
N ASP A 114 12.12 12.44 0.13
CA ASP A 114 13.01 13.30 -0.66
C ASP A 114 13.81 14.30 0.19
N ASP A 115 13.48 14.47 1.46
CA ASP A 115 14.09 15.39 2.40
C ASP A 115 15.11 14.73 3.35
N LYS A 116 15.43 13.46 3.14
CA LYS A 116 16.31 12.69 4.03
C LYS A 116 17.43 11.98 3.30
N ASP A 117 18.58 11.98 3.91
CA ASP A 117 19.69 11.12 3.53
C ASP A 117 19.63 9.80 4.31
N TYR A 118 19.70 8.70 3.60
CA TYR A 118 19.66 7.35 4.15
C TYR A 118 20.97 6.62 3.93
N GLU A 119 21.89 6.76 4.86
CA GLU A 119 23.21 6.16 4.77
C GLU A 119 23.16 4.64 4.52
N ASN A 120 23.85 4.19 3.47
CA ASN A 120 23.95 2.77 3.08
C ASN A 120 22.60 2.09 2.79
N ILE A 121 21.62 2.84 2.26
CA ILE A 121 20.35 2.32 1.78
C ILE A 121 20.17 2.73 0.32
N ILE A 122 19.98 1.75 -0.54
CA ILE A 122 19.67 1.95 -1.95
C ILE A 122 18.17 2.21 -2.09
N PHE A 123 17.78 3.21 -2.86
CA PHE A 123 16.35 3.44 -3.16
C PHE A 123 16.12 3.71 -4.64
N HIS A 124 14.90 3.42 -5.10
CA HIS A 124 14.52 3.60 -6.50
C HIS A 124 14.00 4.99 -6.79
N LYS A 125 13.02 5.44 -6.00
CA LYS A 125 12.38 6.76 -6.16
C LYS A 125 12.22 7.48 -4.83
N THR A 126 12.34 8.81 -4.88
CA THR A 126 11.93 9.67 -3.78
C THR A 126 10.45 10.04 -3.91
N ILE A 127 9.77 10.10 -2.78
CA ILE A 127 8.36 10.51 -2.68
C ILE A 127 8.24 11.55 -1.57
N ARG A 128 7.75 12.74 -1.93
CA ARG A 128 7.51 13.83 -0.98
C ARG A 128 6.50 13.47 0.10
N GLN A 129 6.51 14.21 1.19
CA GLN A 129 5.54 14.06 2.28
C GLN A 129 4.08 14.04 1.78
N GLY A 130 3.20 13.38 2.53
CA GLY A 130 1.81 13.16 2.12
C GLY A 130 1.64 11.95 1.19
N ARG A 131 2.52 10.96 1.32
CA ARG A 131 2.47 9.69 0.60
C ARG A 131 1.36 8.78 1.11
N LEU A 132 0.66 8.17 0.18
CA LEU A 132 -0.35 7.16 0.44
C LEU A 132 -0.07 5.92 -0.43
N PHE A 133 -0.10 4.77 0.20
CA PHE A 133 0.12 3.48 -0.45
C PHE A 133 -1.15 2.63 -0.42
N GLN A 134 -1.54 2.11 -1.59
CA GLN A 134 -2.75 1.29 -1.73
C GLN A 134 -2.78 0.11 -0.74
N TRP A 135 -1.64 -0.45 -0.39
CA TRP A 135 -1.52 -1.64 0.45
C TRP A 135 -1.66 -1.40 1.96
N ASN A 136 -1.74 -0.15 2.41
CA ASN A 136 -1.89 0.13 3.84
C ASN A 136 -2.86 1.26 4.20
N TRP A 137 -3.21 2.18 3.27
CA TRP A 137 -3.98 3.38 3.62
C TRP A 137 -5.39 3.09 4.15
N THR A 138 -6.07 2.04 3.63
CA THR A 138 -7.42 1.64 4.08
C THR A 138 -7.43 0.97 5.45
N SER A 139 -6.26 0.59 5.99
CA SER A 139 -6.08 -0.14 7.24
C SER A 139 -5.20 0.57 8.27
N HIS A 140 -4.75 1.80 8.00
CA HIS A 140 -3.91 2.56 8.92
C HIS A 140 -4.78 3.35 9.91
N LYS A 141 -5.05 2.76 11.09
CA LYS A 141 -6.01 3.27 12.09
C LYS A 141 -5.80 4.75 12.44
N GLU A 142 -4.57 5.16 12.74
CA GLU A 142 -4.26 6.53 13.13
C GLU A 142 -4.53 7.52 11.98
N MET A 143 -4.06 7.23 10.78
CA MET A 143 -4.30 8.06 9.61
C MET A 143 -5.79 8.18 9.29
N LEU A 144 -6.53 7.08 9.35
CA LEU A 144 -7.97 7.05 9.09
C LEU A 144 -8.75 7.90 10.09
N SER A 145 -8.35 7.89 11.37
CA SER A 145 -9.03 8.68 12.41
C SER A 145 -8.93 10.20 12.20
N HIS A 146 -7.98 10.66 11.37
CA HIS A 146 -7.79 12.07 11.01
C HIS A 146 -8.15 12.38 9.56
N SER A 147 -8.65 11.38 8.81
CA SER A 147 -8.94 11.54 7.38
C SER A 147 -10.39 11.90 7.11
N VAL A 148 -10.58 12.63 6.01
CA VAL A 148 -11.89 12.94 5.42
C VAL A 148 -11.93 12.34 4.01
N TRP A 149 -13.00 11.65 3.68
CA TRP A 149 -13.11 10.87 2.44
C TRP A 149 -14.26 11.37 1.56
N ASP A 150 -14.10 11.24 0.23
CA ASP A 150 -15.20 11.33 -0.73
C ASP A 150 -15.80 9.93 -0.96
N ILE A 151 -17.01 9.87 -1.51
CA ILE A 151 -17.71 8.62 -1.82
C ILE A 151 -17.51 8.22 -3.28
N ASP A 152 -17.95 9.05 -4.22
CA ASP A 152 -18.00 8.70 -5.65
C ASP A 152 -16.63 8.77 -6.32
N GLY A 153 -16.11 7.63 -6.73
CA GLY A 153 -14.75 7.50 -7.28
C GLY A 153 -13.66 7.29 -6.23
N CYS A 154 -14.04 7.22 -4.95
CA CYS A 154 -13.16 6.91 -3.83
C CYS A 154 -13.65 5.64 -3.10
N MET A 155 -14.76 5.72 -2.36
CA MET A 155 -15.32 4.54 -1.68
C MET A 155 -16.12 3.64 -2.62
N CYS A 156 -16.72 4.18 -3.65
CA CYS A 156 -17.44 3.44 -4.69
C CYS A 156 -17.14 3.97 -6.09
N VAL A 157 -17.53 3.21 -7.10
CA VAL A 157 -17.48 3.66 -8.50
C VAL A 157 -18.33 4.91 -8.71
N LYS A 158 -17.98 5.70 -9.74
CA LYS A 158 -18.81 6.84 -10.14
C LYS A 158 -20.05 6.36 -10.91
N PRO A 159 -21.20 7.06 -10.81
CA PRO A 159 -22.35 6.78 -11.65
C PRO A 159 -22.02 7.06 -13.13
N THR A 160 -22.63 6.30 -14.02
CA THR A 160 -22.64 6.65 -15.45
C THR A 160 -23.55 7.85 -15.69
N VAL A 161 -23.44 8.48 -16.88
CA VAL A 161 -24.32 9.58 -17.27
C VAL A 161 -25.80 9.14 -17.21
N GLU A 162 -26.08 7.90 -17.66
CA GLU A 162 -27.45 7.35 -17.65
C GLU A 162 -28.02 7.08 -16.26
N GLN A 163 -27.14 6.75 -15.31
CA GLN A 163 -27.51 6.51 -13.91
C GLN A 163 -27.68 7.83 -13.11
N ASN A 164 -27.08 8.92 -13.58
CA ASN A 164 -27.09 10.21 -12.90
C ASN A 164 -28.25 11.10 -13.35
N ASP A 165 -29.46 10.54 -13.38
CA ASP A 165 -30.71 11.21 -13.81
C ASP A 165 -31.33 12.12 -12.74
N ASP A 166 -30.65 12.27 -11.59
CA ASP A 166 -31.16 12.98 -10.39
C ASP A 166 -32.53 12.44 -9.86
N GLY A 167 -32.91 11.24 -10.30
CA GLY A 167 -34.17 10.58 -10.01
C GLY A 167 -34.04 9.14 -9.52
N GLU A 168 -34.89 8.26 -10.05
CA GLU A 168 -35.00 6.86 -9.61
C GLU A 168 -33.76 6.02 -9.98
N LYS A 169 -33.20 6.22 -11.19
CA LYS A 169 -31.99 5.49 -11.59
C LYS A 169 -30.82 5.83 -10.71
N TYR A 170 -30.68 7.11 -10.33
CA TYR A 170 -29.63 7.54 -9.42
C TYR A 170 -29.81 6.96 -8.01
N ARG A 171 -31.04 6.94 -7.46
CA ARG A 171 -31.33 6.30 -6.17
C ARG A 171 -30.96 4.81 -6.17
N LYS A 172 -31.32 4.10 -7.25
CA LYS A 172 -30.97 2.69 -7.42
C LYS A 172 -29.45 2.49 -7.48
N PHE A 173 -28.73 3.37 -8.17
CA PHE A 173 -27.27 3.36 -8.20
C PHE A 173 -26.71 3.58 -6.77
N LEU A 174 -27.15 4.61 -6.06
CA LEU A 174 -26.65 4.94 -4.72
C LEU A 174 -26.73 3.77 -3.75
N LEU A 175 -27.83 3.02 -3.78
CA LEU A 175 -28.06 1.84 -2.93
C LEU A 175 -27.15 0.64 -3.29
N ASN A 176 -26.70 0.54 -4.55
CA ASN A 176 -26.05 -0.64 -5.09
C ASN A 176 -24.67 -0.36 -5.70
N ALA A 177 -24.13 0.85 -5.58
CA ALA A 177 -22.84 1.22 -6.13
C ALA A 177 -21.76 0.22 -5.72
N PRO A 178 -21.01 -0.39 -6.68
CA PRO A 178 -19.92 -1.27 -6.35
C PRO A 178 -18.85 -0.56 -5.52
N PRO A 179 -18.41 -1.14 -4.39
CA PRO A 179 -17.36 -0.54 -3.58
C PRO A 179 -16.00 -0.60 -4.29
N LEU A 180 -15.16 0.40 -4.06
CA LEU A 180 -13.76 0.46 -4.48
C LEU A 180 -12.84 0.30 -3.28
N TYR A 181 -12.74 1.34 -2.45
CA TYR A 181 -11.89 1.35 -1.26
C TYR A 181 -12.76 1.64 -0.03
N LEU A 182 -12.74 0.73 0.92
CA LEU A 182 -13.49 0.88 2.17
C LEU A 182 -12.52 0.99 3.35
N PRO A 183 -12.70 1.99 4.24
CA PRO A 183 -11.88 2.13 5.42
C PRO A 183 -12.18 0.99 6.40
N GLN A 184 -11.13 0.34 6.94
CA GLN A 184 -11.28 -0.75 7.92
C GLN A 184 -11.48 -0.24 9.36
N TYR A 185 -11.21 1.03 9.60
CA TYR A 185 -11.39 1.70 10.89
C TYR A 185 -12.22 2.96 10.72
N PRO A 186 -12.79 3.51 11.81
CA PRO A 186 -13.54 4.75 11.75
C PRO A 186 -12.72 5.91 11.17
N ILE A 187 -13.33 6.67 10.26
CA ILE A 187 -12.78 7.89 9.68
C ILE A 187 -13.37 9.14 10.36
N ASN A 188 -12.67 10.26 10.25
CA ASN A 188 -13.13 11.50 10.87
C ASN A 188 -14.37 12.06 10.18
N GLY A 189 -14.46 11.98 8.85
CA GLY A 189 -15.62 12.48 8.15
C GLY A 189 -15.73 12.01 6.71
N ILE A 190 -16.89 12.27 6.14
CA ILE A 190 -17.19 12.07 4.73
C ILE A 190 -17.68 13.41 4.19
N VAL A 191 -17.08 13.87 3.08
CA VAL A 191 -17.53 15.05 2.33
C VAL A 191 -17.81 14.59 0.90
N THR A 192 -19.05 14.76 0.45
CA THR A 192 -19.44 14.28 -0.88
C THR A 192 -20.27 15.32 -1.63
N SER A 193 -20.17 15.29 -2.96
CA SER A 193 -21.00 16.10 -3.85
C SER A 193 -22.43 15.57 -4.01
N ARG A 194 -22.79 14.47 -3.35
CA ARG A 194 -24.17 13.97 -3.31
C ARG A 194 -25.09 14.98 -2.63
N LEU A 195 -26.28 15.15 -3.17
CA LEU A 195 -27.26 16.09 -2.62
C LEU A 195 -27.91 15.56 -1.34
N GLU A 196 -28.23 16.44 -0.39
CA GLU A 196 -28.92 16.11 0.87
C GLU A 196 -30.20 15.29 0.67
N LYS A 197 -30.95 15.52 -0.40
CA LYS A 197 -32.15 14.73 -0.73
C LYS A 197 -31.90 13.24 -0.92
N PHE A 198 -30.64 12.81 -1.07
CA PHE A 198 -30.19 11.42 -1.22
C PHE A 198 -29.46 10.91 0.03
N ARG A 199 -29.59 11.61 1.16
CA ARG A 199 -28.97 11.18 2.42
C ARG A 199 -29.42 9.78 2.85
N PRO A 200 -30.72 9.43 2.79
CA PRO A 200 -31.17 8.10 3.21
C PRO A 200 -30.50 6.96 2.43
N GLU A 201 -30.41 7.06 1.11
CA GLU A 201 -29.75 6.05 0.25
C GLU A 201 -28.25 5.99 0.50
N THR A 202 -27.62 7.15 0.71
CA THR A 202 -26.19 7.25 0.99
C THR A 202 -25.85 6.60 2.34
N GLU A 203 -26.58 6.92 3.39
CA GLU A 203 -26.38 6.32 4.72
C GLU A 203 -26.68 4.82 4.73
N GLN A 204 -27.69 4.38 3.98
CA GLN A 204 -27.97 2.94 3.81
C GLN A 204 -26.82 2.22 3.15
N TRP A 205 -26.21 2.79 2.10
CA TRP A 205 -25.04 2.23 1.44
C TRP A 205 -23.83 2.17 2.39
N LEU A 206 -23.54 3.25 3.11
CA LEU A 206 -22.45 3.31 4.09
C LEU A 206 -22.63 2.26 5.20
N LYS A 207 -23.86 2.11 5.70
CA LYS A 207 -24.23 1.09 6.70
C LYS A 207 -24.07 -0.33 6.16
N LYS A 208 -24.53 -0.59 4.93
CA LYS A 208 -24.41 -1.89 4.24
C LYS A 208 -22.94 -2.33 4.13
N HIS A 209 -22.03 -1.38 3.91
CA HIS A 209 -20.60 -1.62 3.77
C HIS A 209 -19.81 -1.42 5.08
N ASN A 210 -20.50 -1.29 6.22
CA ASN A 210 -19.90 -1.13 7.56
C ASN A 210 -18.91 0.04 7.66
N VAL A 211 -19.12 1.12 6.89
CA VAL A 211 -18.29 2.32 6.96
C VAL A 211 -18.65 3.10 8.22
N LYS A 212 -17.67 3.31 9.10
CA LYS A 212 -17.82 4.07 10.34
C LYS A 212 -17.18 5.44 10.19
N TYR A 213 -17.95 6.50 10.48
CA TYR A 213 -17.53 7.90 10.37
C TYR A 213 -18.11 8.73 11.50
N LYS A 214 -17.52 9.89 11.78
CA LYS A 214 -18.04 10.83 12.78
C LYS A 214 -19.08 11.77 12.17
N GLU A 215 -18.84 12.26 10.95
CA GLU A 215 -19.65 13.26 10.29
C GLU A 215 -19.83 12.93 8.81
N LEU A 216 -21.03 13.20 8.26
CA LEU A 216 -21.35 13.13 6.84
C LEU A 216 -21.83 14.50 6.36
N ILE A 217 -21.03 15.14 5.52
CA ILE A 217 -21.32 16.43 4.89
C ILE A 217 -21.73 16.19 3.45
N MET A 218 -22.95 16.61 3.10
CA MET A 218 -23.54 16.50 1.77
C MET A 218 -23.92 17.89 1.24
N LEU A 219 -24.07 17.99 -0.09
CA LEU A 219 -24.46 19.27 -0.69
C LEU A 219 -25.93 19.60 -0.47
N ASN A 220 -26.20 20.76 0.13
CA ASN A 220 -27.54 21.29 0.29
C ASN A 220 -27.81 22.36 -0.80
N TYR A 221 -28.15 21.90 -2.01
CA TYR A 221 -28.57 22.79 -3.10
C TYR A 221 -30.09 22.77 -3.26
N PRO A 222 -30.73 23.93 -3.51
CA PRO A 222 -32.14 23.96 -3.93
C PRO A 222 -32.31 23.15 -5.22
N THR A 223 -33.38 22.33 -5.26
CA THR A 223 -33.78 21.57 -6.44
C THR A 223 -33.95 22.53 -7.65
N GLY A 224 -33.28 22.25 -8.77
CA GLY A 224 -33.48 22.99 -10.02
C GLY A 224 -32.29 23.75 -10.58
N ARG A 225 -31.10 23.70 -9.97
CA ARG A 225 -29.87 24.20 -10.62
C ARG A 225 -29.08 23.02 -11.20
N SER A 226 -28.77 23.06 -12.51
CA SER A 226 -27.80 22.17 -13.14
C SER A 226 -26.45 22.26 -12.46
N ARG A 227 -25.81 21.14 -12.28
CA ARG A 227 -24.39 21.02 -11.84
C ARG A 227 -23.45 21.54 -12.90
#